data_a0917a90ee6be3ebff1b59d4fe75c552
#
_entry.id   a0917a90ee6be3ebff1b59d4fe75c552
#
_cell.length_a   1.000
_cell.length_b   1.000
_cell.length_c   1.000
_cell.angle_alpha   90.00
_cell.angle_beta   90.00
_cell.angle_gamma   90.00
#
_symmetry.space_group_name_H-M   'P 1'
#
loop_
_entity.id
_entity.type
_entity.pdbx_description
1 polymer ?
#
loop_
_entity_poly.entity_id
_entity_poly.type
_entity_poly.pdbx_seq_one_letter_code
_entity_poly.pdbx_strand_id
1 'polypeptide(L)'
;MCIRDSYFNCLTVGSVMKPVTDEHKVSRAKLAYLIDATAAPVCIIAPISSWAAAVAGFVEGEDGFSIFLRAIPYNYYALLTILMMFLIVLLHIDFGPMKKHEENALKGDLFTSGHQEDQTAAPVNEKGKVIDLVIPIITLIICCVIGMIYTGGFFGGANLVEAFSNSDASVGLGMGSICALIIIVIVYMFRRVMSFKDCMACIPEGFKAMVPAILILTFAWTLKAMTDSLGAAEFVANAVKSVAGSFMSLLPAIIFLIGCFLAFATGTSWGTFGILIPIVVAVFANSDPTLMIISISACMAGAVCGDHCSPISDTTIMASAGAPVSYTHLTLPTNR
;
A
#
# COMPACT_ATOMS: atom_id res chain seq x y z
N MET A 1 7.51 6.59 7.68
CA MET A 1 6.31 5.89 7.20
C MET A 1 5.55 6.81 6.27
N CYS A 2 5.46 6.48 5.00
CA CYS A 2 4.85 7.37 4.01
C CYS A 2 3.32 7.33 4.17
N ILE A 3 2.65 8.48 4.16
CA ILE A 3 1.16 8.56 4.19
C ILE A 3 0.53 7.80 3.02
N ARG A 4 1.30 7.54 1.97
CA ARG A 4 0.91 6.73 0.81
C ARG A 4 1.41 5.28 0.89
N ASP A 5 1.78 4.82 2.06
CA ASP A 5 2.01 3.40 2.29
C ASP A 5 0.66 2.70 2.43
N SER A 6 0.50 1.57 1.77
CA SER A 6 -0.74 0.77 1.78
C SER A 6 -1.22 0.48 3.21
N TYR A 7 -0.31 0.16 4.12
CA TYR A 7 -0.62 -0.13 5.52
C TYR A 7 -1.17 1.08 6.28
N PHE A 8 -0.58 2.25 6.10
CA PHE A 8 -1.08 3.49 6.71
C PHE A 8 -2.48 3.83 6.19
N ASN A 9 -2.69 3.70 4.88
CA ASN A 9 -4.00 3.94 4.27
C ASN A 9 -5.05 3.02 4.88
N CYS A 10 -4.78 1.72 4.97
CA CYS A 10 -5.71 0.74 5.52
C CYS A 10 -6.16 1.10 6.95
N LEU A 11 -5.25 1.42 7.84
CA LEU A 11 -5.57 1.70 9.24
C LEU A 11 -6.16 3.10 9.45
N THR A 12 -5.54 4.12 8.85
CA THR A 12 -5.92 5.52 9.13
C THR A 12 -7.19 5.91 8.40
N VAL A 13 -7.29 5.61 7.10
CA VAL A 13 -8.49 5.96 6.33
C VAL A 13 -9.70 5.18 6.85
N GLY A 14 -9.51 3.90 7.23
CA GLY A 14 -10.56 3.10 7.84
C GLY A 14 -11.13 3.74 9.10
N SER A 15 -10.27 4.04 10.06
CA SER A 15 -10.70 4.62 11.34
C SER A 15 -11.33 6.01 11.20
N VAL A 16 -10.86 6.82 10.25
CA VAL A 16 -11.36 8.17 9.99
C VAL A 16 -12.68 8.17 9.23
N MET A 17 -12.81 7.31 8.22
CA MET A 17 -14.02 7.26 7.39
C MET A 17 -15.16 6.50 8.05
N LYS A 18 -14.86 5.67 9.05
CA LYS A 18 -15.84 4.91 9.81
C LYS A 18 -17.07 5.71 10.27
N PRO A 19 -16.95 6.85 10.99
CA PRO A 19 -18.12 7.60 11.42
C PRO A 19 -18.96 8.12 10.25
N VAL A 20 -18.31 8.56 9.17
CA VAL A 20 -18.97 9.09 7.98
C VAL A 20 -19.74 8.00 7.25
N THR A 21 -19.11 6.83 7.05
CA THR A 21 -19.76 5.70 6.37
C THR A 21 -20.91 5.11 7.19
N ASP A 22 -20.81 5.11 8.52
CA ASP A 22 -21.88 4.66 9.40
C ASP A 22 -23.10 5.56 9.32
N GLU A 23 -22.91 6.88 9.32
CA GLU A 23 -23.98 7.85 9.16
C GLU A 23 -24.72 7.69 7.83
N HIS A 24 -23.96 7.36 6.77
CA HIS A 24 -24.52 7.13 5.43
C HIS A 24 -24.96 5.67 5.18
N LYS A 25 -24.98 4.83 6.22
CA LYS A 25 -25.40 3.42 6.15
C LYS A 25 -24.65 2.59 5.11
N VAL A 26 -23.37 2.86 4.92
CA VAL A 26 -22.48 2.05 4.11
C VAL A 26 -21.96 0.89 4.95
N SER A 27 -22.00 -0.33 4.42
CA SER A 27 -21.55 -1.51 5.17
C SER A 27 -20.05 -1.45 5.50
N ARG A 28 -19.67 -2.03 6.62
CA ARG A 28 -18.26 -2.14 7.02
C ARG A 28 -17.45 -2.96 6.03
N ALA A 29 -18.05 -3.98 5.44
CA ALA A 29 -17.42 -4.78 4.40
C ALA A 29 -17.08 -3.94 3.16
N LYS A 30 -17.98 -3.04 2.73
CA LYS A 30 -17.73 -2.15 1.60
C LYS A 30 -16.63 -1.13 1.94
N LEU A 31 -16.66 -0.56 3.14
CA LEU A 31 -15.60 0.34 3.59
C LEU A 31 -14.23 -0.37 3.56
N ALA A 32 -14.11 -1.57 4.12
CA ALA A 32 -12.88 -2.34 4.11
C ALA A 32 -12.40 -2.65 2.69
N TYR A 33 -13.32 -3.05 1.80
CA TYR A 33 -13.02 -3.30 0.38
C TYR A 33 -12.50 -2.04 -0.32
N LEU A 34 -13.13 -0.89 -0.12
CA LEU A 34 -12.73 0.39 -0.72
C LEU A 34 -11.32 0.80 -0.26
N ILE A 35 -11.03 0.59 1.01
CA ILE A 35 -9.71 0.90 1.60
C ILE A 35 -8.65 -0.02 1.01
N ASP A 36 -8.88 -1.32 1.01
CA ASP A 36 -7.94 -2.32 0.49
C ASP A 36 -7.68 -2.12 -1.00
N ALA A 37 -8.73 -2.02 -1.81
CA ALA A 37 -8.64 -1.83 -3.25
C ALA A 37 -8.02 -0.49 -3.68
N THR A 38 -7.94 0.52 -2.81
CA THR A 38 -7.26 1.80 -3.09
C THR A 38 -5.87 1.88 -2.50
N ALA A 39 -5.53 1.07 -1.52
CA ALA A 39 -4.26 1.17 -0.80
C ALA A 39 -3.05 0.92 -1.72
N ALA A 40 -2.88 -0.31 -2.19
CA ALA A 40 -1.76 -0.68 -3.04
C ALA A 40 -1.85 -0.08 -4.46
N PRO A 41 -2.99 -0.08 -5.17
CA PRO A 41 -3.09 0.51 -6.51
C PRO A 41 -2.73 2.00 -6.57
N VAL A 42 -3.08 2.78 -5.56
CA VAL A 42 -2.66 4.19 -5.51
C VAL A 42 -1.16 4.32 -5.24
N CYS A 43 -0.59 3.46 -4.39
CA CYS A 43 0.84 3.51 -4.09
C CYS A 43 1.72 3.16 -5.30
N ILE A 44 1.32 2.18 -6.12
CA ILE A 44 2.11 1.75 -7.30
C ILE A 44 2.02 2.70 -8.49
N ILE A 45 1.12 3.68 -8.49
CA ILE A 45 1.06 4.74 -9.51
C ILE A 45 1.49 6.11 -8.96
N ALA A 46 1.73 6.23 -7.65
CA ALA A 46 2.15 7.47 -7.03
C ALA A 46 3.67 7.64 -7.14
N PRO A 47 4.16 8.72 -7.80
CA PRO A 47 5.60 8.95 -7.95
C PRO A 47 6.34 9.08 -6.62
N ILE A 48 5.67 9.62 -5.61
CA ILE A 48 6.21 9.78 -4.25
C ILE A 48 5.60 8.69 -3.37
N SER A 49 6.18 7.50 -3.42
CA SER A 49 5.73 6.34 -2.63
C SER A 49 6.90 5.46 -2.22
N SER A 50 6.70 4.64 -1.20
CA SER A 50 7.64 3.60 -0.80
C SER A 50 7.90 2.59 -1.93
N TRP A 51 6.92 2.36 -2.81
CA TRP A 51 7.04 1.50 -3.98
C TRP A 51 8.01 2.07 -5.02
N ALA A 52 7.93 3.38 -5.31
CA ALA A 52 8.87 4.04 -6.21
C ALA A 52 10.31 3.91 -5.72
N ALA A 53 10.53 4.14 -4.42
CA ALA A 53 11.84 4.00 -3.80
C ALA A 53 12.35 2.54 -3.83
N ALA A 54 11.48 1.56 -3.59
CA ALA A 54 11.84 0.15 -3.62
C ALA A 54 12.20 -0.32 -5.04
N VAL A 55 11.39 0.04 -6.05
CA VAL A 55 11.67 -0.30 -7.45
C VAL A 55 12.98 0.33 -7.92
N ALA A 56 13.23 1.61 -7.55
CA ALA A 56 14.48 2.28 -7.85
C ALA A 56 15.69 1.55 -7.25
N GLY A 57 15.56 0.98 -6.05
CA GLY A 57 16.63 0.22 -5.39
C GLY A 57 16.91 -1.17 -5.98
N PHE A 58 16.03 -1.70 -6.84
CA PHE A 58 16.25 -3.01 -7.50
C PHE A 58 16.88 -2.90 -8.89
N VAL A 59 16.90 -1.72 -9.48
CA VAL A 59 17.46 -1.50 -10.81
C VAL A 59 18.84 -0.86 -10.68
N GLU A 60 19.87 -1.66 -10.81
CA GLU A 60 21.26 -1.18 -10.78
C GLU A 60 21.65 -0.61 -12.15
N GLY A 61 22.34 0.54 -12.15
CA GLY A 61 22.97 1.13 -13.34
C GLY A 61 22.08 2.04 -14.23
N GLU A 62 20.80 2.14 -13.98
CA GLU A 62 19.88 3.09 -14.61
C GLU A 62 19.14 3.92 -13.55
N ASP A 63 18.55 5.06 -13.97
CA ASP A 63 17.66 5.83 -13.10
C ASP A 63 16.37 5.03 -12.82
N GLY A 64 16.39 4.23 -11.74
CA GLY A 64 15.28 3.37 -11.35
C GLY A 64 14.00 4.14 -11.08
N PHE A 65 14.09 5.41 -10.68
CA PHE A 65 12.93 6.29 -10.53
C PHE A 65 12.28 6.61 -11.88
N SER A 66 13.09 6.86 -12.91
CA SER A 66 12.61 7.08 -14.28
C SER A 66 11.93 5.82 -14.83
N ILE A 67 12.49 4.64 -14.56
CA ILE A 67 11.88 3.35 -14.94
C ILE A 67 10.53 3.17 -14.26
N PHE A 68 10.42 3.48 -12.97
CA PHE A 68 9.15 3.42 -12.25
C PHE A 68 8.10 4.35 -12.87
N LEU A 69 8.46 5.61 -13.18
CA LEU A 69 7.55 6.56 -13.81
C LEU A 69 7.06 6.07 -15.18
N ARG A 70 7.96 5.51 -15.98
CA ARG A 70 7.63 4.94 -17.29
C ARG A 70 6.79 3.66 -17.21
N ALA A 71 6.83 2.94 -16.09
CA ALA A 71 6.03 1.75 -15.86
C ALA A 71 4.56 2.07 -15.49
N ILE A 72 4.27 3.26 -14.93
CA ILE A 72 2.93 3.65 -14.48
C ILE A 72 1.86 3.50 -15.57
N PRO A 73 2.02 3.97 -16.83
CA PRO A 73 1.00 3.86 -17.86
C PRO A 73 0.66 2.40 -18.25
N TYR A 74 1.57 1.48 -18.03
CA TYR A 74 1.39 0.05 -18.33
C TYR A 74 0.78 -0.74 -17.16
N ASN A 75 0.59 -0.10 -15.99
CA ASN A 75 -0.01 -0.75 -14.84
C ASN A 75 -1.54 -0.76 -14.94
N TYR A 76 -2.05 -1.57 -15.88
CA TYR A 76 -3.48 -1.64 -16.14
C TYR A 76 -4.29 -2.11 -14.94
N TYR A 77 -3.73 -2.97 -14.08
CA TYR A 77 -4.44 -3.43 -12.89
C TYR A 77 -4.77 -2.26 -11.96
N ALA A 78 -3.79 -1.44 -11.62
CA ALA A 78 -4.00 -0.29 -10.76
C ALA A 78 -4.97 0.74 -11.38
N LEU A 79 -4.77 1.05 -12.66
CA LEU A 79 -5.61 2.02 -13.38
C LEU A 79 -7.07 1.54 -13.47
N LEU A 80 -7.29 0.27 -13.81
CA LEU A 80 -8.64 -0.30 -13.92
C LEU A 80 -9.30 -0.48 -12.55
N THR A 81 -8.54 -0.83 -11.51
CA THR A 81 -9.05 -0.93 -10.15
C THR A 81 -9.53 0.43 -9.65
N ILE A 82 -8.73 1.48 -9.84
CA ILE A 82 -9.13 2.84 -9.45
C ILE A 82 -10.37 3.29 -10.25
N LEU A 83 -10.40 3.04 -11.56
CA LEU A 83 -11.57 3.33 -12.39
C LEU A 83 -12.81 2.58 -11.88
N MET A 84 -12.67 1.28 -11.58
CA MET A 84 -13.76 0.46 -11.05
C MET A 84 -14.27 1.01 -9.71
N MET A 85 -13.39 1.47 -8.83
CA MET A 85 -13.77 2.09 -7.55
C MET A 85 -14.61 3.35 -7.76
N PHE A 86 -14.20 4.22 -8.69
CA PHE A 86 -15.00 5.39 -9.05
C PHE A 86 -16.38 5.00 -9.60
N LEU A 87 -16.44 3.99 -10.45
CA LEU A 87 -17.71 3.51 -11.02
C LEU A 87 -18.62 2.92 -9.94
N ILE A 88 -18.10 2.10 -9.01
CA ILE A 88 -18.86 1.53 -7.90
C ILE A 88 -19.47 2.64 -7.04
N VAL A 89 -18.67 3.66 -6.70
CA VAL A 89 -19.14 4.77 -5.85
C VAL A 89 -20.13 5.66 -6.59
N LEU A 90 -19.86 6.04 -7.84
CA LEU A 90 -20.69 6.97 -8.60
C LEU A 90 -22.01 6.33 -9.07
N LEU A 91 -21.97 5.07 -9.48
CA LEU A 91 -23.15 4.37 -10.01
C LEU A 91 -23.92 3.59 -8.95
N HIS A 92 -23.43 3.57 -7.71
CA HIS A 92 -24.00 2.78 -6.60
C HIS A 92 -24.24 1.31 -6.96
N ILE A 93 -23.27 0.71 -7.67
CA ILE A 93 -23.36 -0.68 -8.10
C ILE A 93 -22.69 -1.58 -7.06
N ASP A 94 -23.42 -2.56 -6.58
CA ASP A 94 -22.90 -3.58 -5.67
C ASP A 94 -23.00 -4.97 -6.29
N PHE A 95 -21.93 -5.76 -6.19
CA PHE A 95 -21.83 -7.08 -6.81
C PHE A 95 -21.81 -8.19 -5.78
N GLY A 96 -22.33 -9.36 -6.15
CA GLY A 96 -22.21 -10.59 -5.39
C GLY A 96 -22.54 -10.46 -3.91
N PRO A 97 -21.68 -10.95 -3.01
CA PRO A 97 -21.91 -10.86 -1.56
C PRO A 97 -21.98 -9.44 -1.02
N MET A 98 -21.28 -8.48 -1.64
CA MET A 98 -21.29 -7.07 -1.23
C MET A 98 -22.71 -6.48 -1.23
N LYS A 99 -23.52 -6.84 -2.23
CA LYS A 99 -24.91 -6.41 -2.30
C LYS A 99 -25.72 -6.79 -1.06
N LYS A 100 -25.50 -8.00 -0.52
CA LYS A 100 -26.18 -8.46 0.70
C LYS A 100 -25.73 -7.65 1.93
N HIS A 101 -24.44 -7.30 2.00
CA HIS A 101 -23.93 -6.45 3.08
C HIS A 101 -24.53 -5.05 3.03
N GLU A 102 -24.64 -4.44 1.84
CA GLU A 102 -25.26 -3.13 1.65
C GLU A 102 -26.77 -3.14 1.95
N GLU A 103 -27.50 -4.17 1.50
CA GLU A 103 -28.92 -4.31 1.81
C GLU A 103 -29.18 -4.42 3.32
N ASN A 104 -28.28 -5.10 4.06
CA ASN A 104 -28.38 -5.20 5.52
C ASN A 104 -28.00 -3.87 6.20
N ALA A 105 -26.98 -3.17 5.69
CA ALA A 105 -26.58 -1.88 6.20
C ALA A 105 -27.69 -0.82 6.08
N LEU A 106 -28.43 -0.84 4.97
CA LEU A 106 -29.63 0.02 4.80
C LEU A 106 -30.71 -0.24 5.85
N LYS A 107 -30.81 -1.49 6.33
CA LYS A 107 -31.73 -1.90 7.41
C LYS A 107 -31.19 -1.58 8.82
N GLY A 108 -29.97 -1.07 8.92
CA GLY A 108 -29.30 -0.71 10.18
C GLY A 108 -28.32 -1.75 10.70
N ASP A 109 -28.11 -2.90 10.01
CA ASP A 109 -27.11 -3.88 10.34
C ASP A 109 -25.85 -3.66 9.50
N LEU A 110 -24.91 -2.87 10.01
CA LEU A 110 -23.67 -2.52 9.33
C LEU A 110 -22.68 -3.70 9.24
N PHE A 111 -22.87 -4.74 10.06
CA PHE A 111 -21.94 -5.87 10.22
C PHE A 111 -22.42 -7.15 9.54
N THR A 112 -23.68 -7.25 9.21
CA THR A 112 -24.34 -8.46 8.62
C THR A 112 -24.28 -9.73 9.51
N SER A 113 -23.61 -9.68 10.65
CA SER A 113 -23.37 -10.84 11.53
C SER A 113 -24.04 -10.74 12.90
N GLY A 114 -24.71 -9.64 13.20
CA GLY A 114 -25.35 -9.41 14.50
C GLY A 114 -24.40 -9.30 15.70
N HIS A 115 -23.10 -9.45 15.49
CA HIS A 115 -22.09 -9.23 16.52
C HIS A 115 -21.51 -7.83 16.38
N GLN A 116 -22.04 -6.90 17.13
CA GLN A 116 -21.33 -5.67 17.48
C GLN A 116 -20.18 -6.08 18.43
N GLU A 117 -18.96 -6.10 17.96
CA GLU A 117 -17.85 -5.91 18.87
C GLU A 117 -17.95 -4.46 19.38
N ASP A 118 -18.42 -4.32 20.62
CA ASP A 118 -18.33 -3.07 21.38
C ASP A 118 -16.84 -2.75 21.59
N GLN A 119 -16.20 -2.24 20.55
CA GLN A 119 -15.00 -1.45 20.77
C GLN A 119 -15.49 -0.18 21.49
N THR A 120 -15.24 -0.13 22.79
CA THR A 120 -15.43 1.05 23.61
C THR A 120 -14.85 2.23 22.85
N ALA A 121 -15.71 3.00 22.23
CA ALA A 121 -15.33 4.20 21.50
C ALA A 121 -14.58 5.08 22.49
N ALA A 122 -13.34 5.40 22.19
CA ALA A 122 -12.60 6.38 22.98
C ALA A 122 -13.46 7.65 23.08
N PRO A 123 -13.50 8.32 24.25
CA PRO A 123 -14.37 9.47 24.44
C PRO A 123 -14.08 10.51 23.36
N VAL A 124 -15.09 10.79 22.54
CA VAL A 124 -14.98 11.75 21.44
C VAL A 124 -14.82 13.14 22.03
N ASN A 125 -13.74 13.82 21.67
CA ASN A 125 -13.55 15.20 22.08
C ASN A 125 -14.40 16.11 21.18
N GLU A 126 -15.45 16.69 21.72
CA GLU A 126 -16.38 17.61 21.01
C GLU A 126 -15.70 18.87 20.45
N LYS A 127 -14.46 19.17 20.86
CA LYS A 127 -13.67 20.32 20.35
C LYS A 127 -12.95 20.03 19.05
N GLY A 128 -12.93 18.78 18.59
CA GLY A 128 -12.28 18.35 17.35
C GLY A 128 -12.98 18.95 16.13
N LYS A 129 -12.18 19.46 15.19
CA LYS A 129 -12.64 19.97 13.90
C LYS A 129 -11.97 19.17 12.77
N VAL A 130 -12.56 19.13 11.60
CA VAL A 130 -11.98 18.47 10.41
C VAL A 130 -10.54 18.96 10.14
N ILE A 131 -10.24 20.21 10.44
CA ILE A 131 -8.90 20.78 10.27
C ILE A 131 -7.85 20.09 11.17
N ASP A 132 -8.26 19.55 12.32
CA ASP A 132 -7.37 18.83 13.23
C ASP A 132 -6.96 17.46 12.70
N LEU A 133 -7.68 16.95 11.70
CA LEU A 133 -7.30 15.79 10.92
C LEU A 133 -6.43 16.17 9.71
N VAL A 134 -6.76 17.28 9.03
CA VAL A 134 -6.08 17.69 7.79
C VAL A 134 -4.67 18.21 8.06
N ILE A 135 -4.48 18.98 9.15
CA ILE A 135 -3.17 19.55 9.50
C ILE A 135 -2.10 18.46 9.68
N PRO A 136 -2.30 17.38 10.47
CA PRO A 136 -1.31 16.31 10.61
C PRO A 136 -0.92 15.67 9.29
N ILE A 137 -1.89 15.41 8.43
CA ILE A 137 -1.67 14.78 7.14
C ILE A 137 -0.79 15.67 6.24
N ILE A 138 -1.14 16.95 6.11
CA ILE A 138 -0.36 17.90 5.32
C ILE A 138 1.05 18.07 5.90
N THR A 139 1.17 18.23 7.22
CA THR A 139 2.45 18.37 7.90
C THR A 139 3.36 17.17 7.67
N LEU A 140 2.80 15.96 7.76
CA LEU A 140 3.56 14.74 7.53
C LEU A 140 4.03 14.64 6.07
N ILE A 141 3.17 14.96 5.08
CA ILE A 141 3.55 14.99 3.66
C ILE A 141 4.71 15.97 3.44
N ILE A 142 4.59 17.19 3.92
CA ILE A 142 5.60 18.22 3.75
C ILE A 142 6.93 17.79 4.39
N CYS A 143 6.90 17.31 5.63
CA CYS A 143 8.11 16.88 6.33
C CYS A 143 8.78 15.67 5.66
N CYS A 144 8.01 14.71 5.17
CA CYS A 144 8.56 13.55 4.45
C CYS A 144 9.17 13.96 3.10
N VAL A 145 8.51 14.85 2.34
CA VAL A 145 9.07 15.39 1.09
C VAL A 145 10.38 16.13 1.37
N ILE A 146 10.43 17.00 2.37
CA ILE A 146 11.66 17.71 2.77
C ILE A 146 12.75 16.70 3.19
N GLY A 147 12.40 15.66 3.96
CA GLY A 147 13.33 14.61 4.36
C GLY A 147 13.93 13.86 3.16
N MET A 148 13.12 13.51 2.16
CA MET A 148 13.58 12.84 0.96
C MET A 148 14.51 13.75 0.12
N ILE A 149 14.14 14.98 -0.17
CA ILE A 149 14.98 15.90 -0.95
C ILE A 149 16.26 16.30 -0.18
N TYR A 150 16.21 16.29 1.16
CA TYR A 150 17.39 16.53 1.99
C TYR A 150 18.40 15.39 1.86
N THR A 151 17.97 14.14 1.99
CA THR A 151 18.84 12.97 1.85
C THR A 151 19.36 12.80 0.43
N GLY A 152 18.62 13.24 -0.58
CA GLY A 152 19.02 13.21 -1.99
C GLY A 152 19.93 14.35 -2.44
N GLY A 153 20.39 15.22 -1.51
CA GLY A 153 21.41 16.24 -1.81
C GLY A 153 20.88 17.51 -2.46
N PHE A 154 19.59 17.78 -2.41
CA PHE A 154 19.00 19.02 -2.98
C PHE A 154 19.66 20.29 -2.44
N PHE A 155 19.91 20.33 -1.14
CA PHE A 155 20.59 21.48 -0.50
C PHE A 155 22.10 21.53 -0.82
N GLY A 156 22.64 20.49 -1.46
CA GLY A 156 24.00 20.45 -2.00
C GLY A 156 24.09 20.86 -3.47
N GLY A 157 22.97 21.28 -4.09
CA GLY A 157 22.93 21.78 -5.47
C GLY A 157 22.39 20.79 -6.50
N ALA A 158 21.89 19.63 -6.10
CA ALA A 158 21.22 18.69 -7.00
C ALA A 158 19.85 19.24 -7.45
N ASN A 159 19.44 18.91 -8.68
CA ASN A 159 18.10 19.22 -9.16
C ASN A 159 17.04 18.43 -8.36
N LEU A 160 15.81 18.92 -8.33
CA LEU A 160 14.71 18.28 -7.58
C LEU A 160 14.49 16.82 -8.01
N VAL A 161 14.56 16.52 -9.30
CA VAL A 161 14.41 15.16 -9.84
C VAL A 161 15.58 14.29 -9.42
N GLU A 162 16.82 14.77 -9.51
CA GLU A 162 18.02 14.07 -9.05
C GLU A 162 18.00 13.85 -7.54
N ALA A 163 17.53 14.83 -6.76
CA ALA A 163 17.40 14.69 -5.32
C ALA A 163 16.37 13.62 -4.94
N PHE A 164 15.27 13.50 -5.67
CA PHE A 164 14.32 12.40 -5.45
C PHE A 164 14.89 11.04 -5.87
N SER A 165 15.58 10.97 -7.01
CA SER A 165 16.19 9.75 -7.53
C SER A 165 17.28 9.21 -6.58
N ASN A 166 18.11 10.10 -6.04
CA ASN A 166 19.21 9.77 -5.14
C ASN A 166 18.80 9.74 -3.65
N SER A 167 17.52 9.93 -3.34
CA SER A 167 17.08 9.99 -1.95
C SER A 167 17.18 8.63 -1.23
N ASP A 168 17.74 8.65 -0.03
CA ASP A 168 17.56 7.52 0.91
C ASP A 168 16.16 7.63 1.53
N ALA A 169 15.19 6.90 0.94
CA ALA A 169 13.81 6.92 1.38
C ALA A 169 13.66 6.45 2.84
N SER A 170 14.48 5.50 3.30
CA SER A 170 14.41 4.96 4.67
C SER A 170 14.76 6.03 5.68
N VAL A 171 15.85 6.73 5.45
CA VAL A 171 16.32 7.82 6.32
C VAL A 171 15.43 9.06 6.16
N GLY A 172 15.13 9.47 4.94
CA GLY A 172 14.33 10.67 4.66
C GLY A 172 12.91 10.61 5.23
N LEU A 173 12.23 9.47 5.06
CA LEU A 173 10.89 9.27 5.62
C LEU A 173 10.93 9.14 7.15
N GLY A 174 11.94 8.46 7.70
CA GLY A 174 12.13 8.35 9.15
C GLY A 174 12.33 9.71 9.81
N MET A 175 13.24 10.53 9.30
CA MET A 175 13.48 11.89 9.79
C MET A 175 12.24 12.78 9.62
N GLY A 176 11.61 12.73 8.45
CA GLY A 176 10.40 13.51 8.15
C GLY A 176 9.26 13.18 9.08
N SER A 177 9.03 11.90 9.37
CA SER A 177 7.96 11.47 10.29
C SER A 177 8.19 11.90 11.74
N ILE A 178 9.44 11.86 12.23
CA ILE A 178 9.79 12.33 13.57
C ILE A 178 9.56 13.85 13.66
N CYS A 179 10.03 14.62 12.69
CA CYS A 179 9.81 16.06 12.64
C CYS A 179 8.30 16.40 12.59
N ALA A 180 7.55 15.70 11.77
CA ALA A 180 6.10 15.86 11.68
C ALA A 180 5.41 15.56 13.00
N LEU A 181 5.79 14.48 13.70
CA LEU A 181 5.24 14.13 15.01
C LEU A 181 5.44 15.25 16.03
N ILE A 182 6.65 15.81 16.09
CA ILE A 182 6.96 16.92 17.01
C ILE A 182 6.08 18.13 16.69
N ILE A 183 5.98 18.52 15.41
CA ILE A 183 5.16 19.66 14.97
C ILE A 183 3.68 19.42 15.30
N ILE A 184 3.16 18.24 15.05
CA ILE A 184 1.75 17.88 15.32
C ILE A 184 1.44 17.96 16.81
N VAL A 185 2.32 17.43 17.67
CA VAL A 185 2.15 17.53 19.13
C VAL A 185 2.10 19.01 19.58
N ILE A 186 3.00 19.84 19.06
CA ILE A 186 3.02 21.28 19.35
C ILE A 186 1.70 21.94 18.90
N VAL A 187 1.25 21.66 17.67
CA VAL A 187 0.00 22.22 17.12
C VAL A 187 -1.21 21.81 17.96
N TYR A 188 -1.31 20.54 18.35
CA TYR A 188 -2.44 20.05 19.16
C TYR A 188 -2.45 20.68 20.57
N MET A 189 -1.28 20.89 21.16
CA MET A 189 -1.17 21.61 22.43
C MET A 189 -1.60 23.08 22.30
N PHE A 190 -1.13 23.78 21.26
CA PHE A 190 -1.51 25.17 20.99
C PHE A 190 -3.02 25.33 20.76
N ARG A 191 -3.61 24.42 20.00
CA ARG A 191 -5.05 24.38 19.72
C ARG A 191 -5.88 23.84 20.88
N ARG A 192 -5.25 23.33 21.93
CA ARG A 192 -5.91 22.71 23.10
C ARG A 192 -6.90 21.61 22.74
N VAL A 193 -6.64 20.87 21.66
CA VAL A 193 -7.44 19.72 21.21
C VAL A 193 -7.13 18.51 22.07
N MET A 194 -5.84 18.30 22.40
CA MET A 194 -5.37 17.21 23.25
C MET A 194 -4.39 17.73 24.29
N SER A 195 -4.33 17.06 25.45
CA SER A 195 -3.29 17.33 26.43
C SER A 195 -1.96 16.67 26.04
N PHE A 196 -0.84 17.16 26.54
CA PHE A 196 0.46 16.52 26.29
C PHE A 196 0.49 15.06 26.72
N LYS A 197 -0.16 14.75 27.85
CA LYS A 197 -0.28 13.37 28.35
C LYS A 197 -1.01 12.47 27.36
N ASP A 198 -2.09 12.95 26.77
CA ASP A 198 -2.88 12.19 25.81
C ASP A 198 -2.09 11.98 24.50
N CYS A 199 -1.39 13.01 24.02
CA CYS A 199 -0.51 12.89 22.86
C CYS A 199 0.59 11.83 23.09
N MET A 200 1.21 11.84 24.27
CA MET A 200 2.24 10.86 24.61
C MET A 200 1.67 9.44 24.79
N ALA A 201 0.43 9.30 25.23
CA ALA A 201 -0.25 8.00 25.33
C ALA A 201 -0.58 7.41 23.95
N CYS A 202 -0.83 8.23 22.94
CA CYS A 202 -1.09 7.76 21.57
C CYS A 202 0.14 7.15 20.90
N ILE A 203 1.37 7.52 21.29
CA ILE A 203 2.60 7.01 20.66
C ILE A 203 2.75 5.50 20.84
N PRO A 204 2.69 4.94 22.08
CA PRO A 204 2.73 3.49 22.27
C PRO A 204 1.60 2.74 21.55
N GLU A 205 0.41 3.31 21.50
CA GLU A 205 -0.73 2.69 20.78
C GLU A 205 -0.46 2.66 19.28
N GLY A 206 0.10 3.72 18.71
CA GLY A 206 0.55 3.72 17.32
C GLY A 206 1.63 2.67 17.03
N PHE A 207 2.61 2.49 17.92
CA PHE A 207 3.60 1.41 17.80
C PHE A 207 2.95 0.03 17.85
N LYS A 208 2.05 -0.22 18.80
CA LYS A 208 1.31 -1.49 18.88
C LYS A 208 0.53 -1.80 17.62
N ALA A 209 -0.13 -0.80 17.04
CA ALA A 209 -0.87 -0.95 15.79
C ALA A 209 0.04 -1.32 14.59
N MET A 210 1.33 -0.95 14.65
CA MET A 210 2.29 -1.24 13.58
C MET A 210 3.05 -2.56 13.76
N VAL A 211 2.97 -3.20 14.93
CA VAL A 211 3.68 -4.46 15.20
C VAL A 211 3.37 -5.55 14.15
N PRO A 212 2.10 -5.82 13.78
CA PRO A 212 1.80 -6.83 12.75
C PRO A 212 2.49 -6.53 11.43
N ALA A 213 2.42 -5.28 10.95
CA ALA A 213 3.06 -4.85 9.70
C ALA A 213 4.59 -5.03 9.75
N ILE A 214 5.23 -4.64 10.85
CA ILE A 214 6.68 -4.79 11.04
C ILE A 214 7.09 -6.28 11.02
N LEU A 215 6.33 -7.15 11.67
CA LEU A 215 6.58 -8.59 11.67
C LEU A 215 6.46 -9.18 10.27
N ILE A 216 5.38 -8.86 9.54
CA ILE A 216 5.17 -9.33 8.17
C ILE A 216 6.34 -8.89 7.28
N LEU A 217 6.72 -7.62 7.30
CA LEU A 217 7.85 -7.12 6.52
C LEU A 217 9.17 -7.78 6.90
N THR A 218 9.41 -8.00 8.19
CA THR A 218 10.63 -8.67 8.66
C THR A 218 10.72 -10.09 8.13
N PHE A 219 9.62 -10.85 8.18
CA PHE A 219 9.58 -12.21 7.64
C PHE A 219 9.67 -12.22 6.11
N ALA A 220 9.04 -11.28 5.41
CA ALA A 220 9.15 -11.14 3.97
C ALA A 220 10.60 -10.87 3.53
N TRP A 221 11.29 -9.97 4.20
CA TRP A 221 12.72 -9.69 3.93
C TRP A 221 13.61 -10.88 4.28
N THR A 222 13.31 -11.60 5.35
CA THR A 222 14.02 -12.84 5.70
C THR A 222 13.85 -13.89 4.62
N LEU A 223 12.61 -14.09 4.14
CA LEU A 223 12.32 -15.02 3.05
C LEU A 223 13.03 -14.61 1.76
N LYS A 224 13.04 -13.31 1.43
CA LYS A 224 13.79 -12.78 0.29
C LYS A 224 15.29 -13.11 0.41
N ALA A 225 15.90 -12.80 1.55
CA ALA A 225 17.32 -13.06 1.78
C ALA A 225 17.65 -14.56 1.66
N MET A 226 16.78 -15.45 2.16
CA MET A 226 16.95 -16.90 1.99
C MET A 226 16.82 -17.30 0.51
N THR A 227 15.86 -16.76 -0.22
CA THR A 227 15.65 -17.03 -1.65
C THR A 227 16.84 -16.55 -2.47
N ASP A 228 17.39 -15.37 -2.17
CA ASP A 228 18.59 -14.84 -2.81
C ASP A 228 19.82 -15.75 -2.54
N SER A 229 19.97 -16.24 -1.30
CA SER A 229 21.06 -17.16 -0.94
C SER A 229 21.01 -18.51 -1.66
N LEU A 230 19.82 -18.91 -2.12
CA LEU A 230 19.61 -20.13 -2.92
C LEU A 230 19.87 -19.92 -4.42
N GLY A 231 20.19 -18.71 -4.86
CA GLY A 231 20.39 -18.37 -6.27
C GLY A 231 19.09 -18.46 -7.10
N ALA A 232 17.94 -18.32 -6.47
CA ALA A 232 16.64 -18.48 -7.14
C ALA A 232 16.45 -17.49 -8.28
N ALA A 233 16.95 -16.27 -8.16
CA ALA A 233 16.89 -15.26 -9.22
C ALA A 233 17.63 -15.72 -10.48
N GLU A 234 18.86 -16.23 -10.35
CA GLU A 234 19.65 -16.75 -11.48
C GLU A 234 19.01 -18.00 -12.08
N PHE A 235 18.51 -18.92 -11.25
CA PHE A 235 17.83 -20.12 -11.71
C PHE A 235 16.61 -19.78 -12.56
N VAL A 236 15.73 -18.90 -12.09
CA VAL A 236 14.53 -18.49 -12.83
C VAL A 236 14.92 -17.69 -14.08
N ALA A 237 15.89 -16.78 -13.99
CA ALA A 237 16.37 -16.03 -15.15
C ALA A 237 16.89 -16.96 -16.26
N ASN A 238 17.65 -18.00 -15.91
CA ASN A 238 18.16 -18.99 -16.85
C ASN A 238 17.04 -19.86 -17.41
N ALA A 239 16.10 -20.30 -16.61
CA ALA A 239 14.91 -21.04 -17.05
C ALA A 239 14.08 -20.22 -18.05
N VAL A 240 13.83 -18.95 -17.75
CA VAL A 240 13.08 -18.03 -18.64
C VAL A 240 13.87 -17.79 -19.92
N LYS A 241 15.18 -17.54 -19.88
CA LYS A 241 16.01 -17.35 -21.08
C LYS A 241 15.98 -18.57 -22.00
N SER A 242 15.92 -19.78 -21.46
CA SER A 242 15.87 -21.02 -22.25
C SER A 242 14.53 -21.19 -23.00
N VAL A 243 13.45 -20.61 -22.51
CA VAL A 243 12.09 -20.68 -23.10
C VAL A 243 11.76 -19.45 -23.94
N ALA A 244 12.41 -18.31 -23.69
CA ALA A 244 12.04 -16.99 -24.17
C ALA A 244 12.20 -16.76 -25.68
N GLY A 245 12.98 -17.57 -26.39
CA GLY A 245 13.30 -17.31 -27.80
C GLY A 245 12.09 -17.16 -28.75
N SER A 246 10.95 -17.80 -28.44
CA SER A 246 9.72 -17.71 -29.26
C SER A 246 8.58 -16.96 -28.59
N PHE A 247 8.69 -16.62 -27.29
CA PHE A 247 7.59 -16.08 -26.47
C PHE A 247 7.93 -14.76 -25.76
N MET A 248 8.95 -14.06 -26.22
CA MET A 248 9.40 -12.79 -25.60
C MET A 248 8.26 -11.77 -25.42
N SER A 249 7.38 -11.65 -26.41
CA SER A 249 6.23 -10.72 -26.35
C SER A 249 5.15 -11.13 -25.35
N LEU A 250 5.09 -12.40 -24.96
CA LEU A 250 4.13 -12.90 -23.94
C LEU A 250 4.73 -12.88 -22.52
N LEU A 251 6.02 -12.59 -22.39
CA LEU A 251 6.72 -12.64 -21.10
C LEU A 251 6.10 -11.72 -20.05
N PRO A 252 5.66 -10.47 -20.36
CA PRO A 252 4.95 -9.65 -19.37
C PRO A 252 3.68 -10.30 -18.82
N ALA A 253 2.91 -10.97 -19.67
CA ALA A 253 1.69 -11.67 -19.25
C ALA A 253 2.02 -12.88 -18.35
N ILE A 254 3.08 -13.62 -18.67
CA ILE A 254 3.56 -14.74 -17.85
C ILE A 254 4.05 -14.23 -16.49
N ILE A 255 4.80 -13.13 -16.47
CA ILE A 255 5.28 -12.50 -15.23
C ILE A 255 4.11 -12.02 -14.37
N PHE A 256 3.09 -11.42 -15.00
CA PHE A 256 1.86 -11.03 -14.30
C PHE A 256 1.20 -12.24 -13.62
N LEU A 257 1.01 -13.35 -14.34
CA LEU A 257 0.39 -14.56 -13.78
C LEU A 257 1.22 -15.19 -12.66
N ILE A 258 2.55 -15.26 -12.83
CA ILE A 258 3.46 -15.73 -11.78
C ILE A 258 3.36 -14.81 -10.55
N GLY A 259 3.36 -13.49 -10.76
CA GLY A 259 3.19 -12.51 -9.70
C GLY A 259 1.86 -12.69 -8.95
N CYS A 260 0.75 -12.88 -9.68
CA CYS A 260 -0.55 -13.17 -9.09
C CYS A 260 -0.51 -14.44 -8.22
N PHE A 261 0.04 -15.52 -8.75
CA PHE A 261 0.09 -16.79 -8.04
C PHE A 261 0.97 -16.72 -6.78
N LEU A 262 2.15 -16.13 -6.89
CA LEU A 262 3.06 -15.97 -5.77
C LEU A 262 2.47 -15.07 -4.68
N ALA A 263 1.91 -13.91 -5.05
CA ALA A 263 1.30 -13.00 -4.10
C ALA A 263 0.05 -13.60 -3.44
N PHE A 264 -0.75 -14.34 -4.20
CA PHE A 264 -1.88 -15.11 -3.63
C PHE A 264 -1.41 -16.14 -2.59
N ALA A 265 -0.34 -16.86 -2.89
CA ALA A 265 0.18 -17.91 -2.02
C ALA A 265 0.90 -17.35 -0.78
N THR A 266 1.58 -16.22 -0.91
CA THR A 266 2.36 -15.59 0.17
C THR A 266 1.59 -14.56 0.99
N GLY A 267 0.51 -14.01 0.44
CA GLY A 267 -0.30 -12.95 1.06
C GLY A 267 0.44 -11.62 1.18
N THR A 268 1.44 -11.38 0.32
CA THR A 268 2.18 -10.12 0.33
C THR A 268 2.62 -9.70 -1.07
N SER A 269 2.24 -8.50 -1.46
CA SER A 269 2.70 -7.89 -2.70
C SER A 269 4.19 -7.49 -2.61
N TRP A 270 4.65 -7.02 -1.45
CA TRP A 270 6.03 -6.60 -1.22
C TRP A 270 7.05 -7.74 -1.39
N GLY A 271 6.78 -8.88 -0.78
CA GLY A 271 7.64 -10.07 -0.93
C GLY A 271 7.70 -10.54 -2.37
N THR A 272 6.57 -10.52 -3.07
CA THR A 272 6.45 -10.98 -4.45
C THR A 272 7.22 -10.10 -5.42
N PHE A 273 7.00 -8.78 -5.44
CA PHE A 273 7.73 -7.93 -6.37
C PHE A 273 9.21 -7.81 -6.01
N GLY A 274 9.56 -7.87 -4.72
CA GLY A 274 10.94 -7.88 -4.27
C GLY A 274 11.76 -9.06 -4.79
N ILE A 275 11.12 -10.21 -5.06
CA ILE A 275 11.74 -11.37 -5.70
C ILE A 275 11.72 -11.23 -7.23
N LEU A 276 10.59 -10.83 -7.80
CA LEU A 276 10.39 -10.89 -9.25
C LEU A 276 11.07 -9.74 -10.02
N ILE A 277 11.16 -8.51 -9.46
CA ILE A 277 11.78 -7.39 -10.18
C ILE A 277 13.25 -7.65 -10.50
N PRO A 278 14.12 -8.10 -9.57
CA PRO A 278 15.50 -8.47 -9.91
C PRO A 278 15.60 -9.52 -11.00
N ILE A 279 14.68 -10.50 -11.01
CA ILE A 279 14.60 -11.51 -12.07
C ILE A 279 14.25 -10.89 -13.41
N VAL A 280 13.24 -10.02 -13.46
CA VAL A 280 12.85 -9.29 -14.67
C VAL A 280 14.00 -8.47 -15.23
N VAL A 281 14.68 -7.71 -14.37
CA VAL A 281 15.85 -6.90 -14.75
C VAL A 281 16.96 -7.79 -15.31
N ALA A 282 17.27 -8.93 -14.66
CA ALA A 282 18.30 -9.86 -15.14
C ALA A 282 17.93 -10.51 -16.50
N VAL A 283 16.67 -10.81 -16.74
CA VAL A 283 16.18 -11.38 -18.00
C VAL A 283 16.33 -10.37 -19.15
N PHE A 284 16.05 -9.11 -18.91
CA PHE A 284 16.02 -8.05 -19.92
C PHE A 284 17.30 -7.19 -19.97
N ALA A 285 18.31 -7.47 -19.15
CA ALA A 285 19.55 -6.68 -19.05
C ALA A 285 20.25 -6.39 -20.40
N ASN A 286 20.06 -7.28 -21.41
CA ASN A 286 20.63 -7.14 -22.76
C ASN A 286 19.55 -7.22 -23.85
N SER A 287 18.30 -6.87 -23.53
CA SER A 287 17.14 -7.02 -24.41
C SER A 287 16.43 -5.67 -24.60
N ASP A 288 15.19 -5.67 -25.06
CA ASP A 288 14.38 -4.48 -25.30
C ASP A 288 14.05 -3.75 -23.98
N PRO A 289 14.53 -2.49 -23.78
CA PRO A 289 14.23 -1.71 -22.58
C PRO A 289 12.73 -1.45 -22.39
N THR A 290 11.95 -1.35 -23.46
CA THR A 290 10.51 -1.14 -23.40
C THR A 290 9.81 -2.37 -22.83
N LEU A 291 10.22 -3.54 -23.27
CA LEU A 291 9.67 -4.80 -22.77
C LEU A 291 10.04 -5.04 -21.29
N MET A 292 11.22 -4.60 -20.89
CA MET A 292 11.63 -4.60 -19.46
C MET A 292 10.68 -3.74 -18.60
N ILE A 293 10.39 -2.52 -19.04
CA ILE A 293 9.49 -1.60 -18.32
C ILE A 293 8.08 -2.17 -18.21
N ILE A 294 7.55 -2.72 -19.31
CA ILE A 294 6.23 -3.38 -19.32
C ILE A 294 6.23 -4.58 -18.39
N SER A 295 7.31 -5.36 -18.36
CA SER A 295 7.45 -6.53 -17.48
C SER A 295 7.56 -6.16 -16.01
N ILE A 296 8.26 -5.07 -15.68
CA ILE A 296 8.30 -4.52 -14.30
C ILE A 296 6.89 -4.07 -13.89
N SER A 297 6.18 -3.38 -14.78
CA SER A 297 4.79 -2.98 -14.54
C SER A 297 3.87 -4.18 -14.33
N ALA A 298 3.99 -5.20 -15.17
CA ALA A 298 3.23 -6.45 -15.07
C ALA A 298 3.54 -7.20 -13.76
N CYS A 299 4.79 -7.19 -13.33
CA CYS A 299 5.21 -7.77 -12.05
C CYS A 299 4.53 -7.06 -10.86
N MET A 300 4.57 -5.73 -10.82
CA MET A 300 3.89 -4.94 -9.77
C MET A 300 2.38 -5.16 -9.81
N ALA A 301 1.79 -5.13 -10.99
CA ALA A 301 0.35 -5.37 -11.19
C ALA A 301 -0.07 -6.77 -10.72
N GLY A 302 0.70 -7.80 -11.07
CA GLY A 302 0.46 -9.18 -10.66
C GLY A 302 0.60 -9.36 -9.15
N ALA A 303 1.64 -8.77 -8.56
CA ALA A 303 1.84 -8.82 -7.11
C ALA A 303 0.66 -8.22 -6.35
N VAL A 304 0.15 -7.07 -6.76
CA VAL A 304 -1.01 -6.43 -6.12
C VAL A 304 -2.31 -7.19 -6.39
N CYS A 305 -2.51 -7.68 -7.61
CA CYS A 305 -3.69 -8.48 -7.96
C CYS A 305 -3.78 -9.76 -7.14
N GLY A 306 -2.67 -10.50 -7.01
CA GLY A 306 -2.62 -11.73 -6.24
C GLY A 306 -2.81 -11.49 -4.74
N ASP A 307 -2.25 -10.42 -4.22
CA ASP A 307 -2.41 -10.01 -2.82
C ASP A 307 -3.88 -9.70 -2.50
N HIS A 308 -4.55 -8.87 -3.29
CA HIS A 308 -5.98 -8.58 -3.11
C HIS A 308 -6.89 -9.82 -3.18
N CYS A 309 -6.46 -10.86 -3.90
CA CYS A 309 -7.19 -12.13 -3.97
C CYS A 309 -6.83 -13.09 -2.83
N SER A 310 -5.75 -12.83 -2.09
CA SER A 310 -5.21 -13.75 -1.09
C SER A 310 -6.05 -13.77 0.19
N PRO A 311 -6.40 -14.95 0.70
CA PRO A 311 -7.07 -15.08 1.99
C PRO A 311 -6.16 -14.77 3.19
N ILE A 312 -4.86 -14.59 2.99
CA ILE A 312 -3.87 -14.29 4.01
C ILE A 312 -3.17 -12.95 3.75
N SER A 313 -3.78 -12.10 2.91
CA SER A 313 -3.23 -10.79 2.54
C SER A 313 -2.99 -9.90 3.75
N ASP A 314 -1.80 -9.32 3.80
CA ASP A 314 -1.41 -8.37 4.83
C ASP A 314 -2.23 -7.07 4.76
N THR A 315 -2.52 -6.56 3.56
CA THR A 315 -3.34 -5.35 3.37
C THR A 315 -4.80 -5.59 3.70
N THR A 316 -5.35 -6.76 3.33
CA THR A 316 -6.74 -7.12 3.64
C THR A 316 -6.95 -7.29 5.16
N ILE A 317 -5.99 -7.90 5.87
CA ILE A 317 -6.01 -7.99 7.34
C ILE A 317 -6.03 -6.59 7.95
N MET A 318 -5.18 -5.68 7.47
CA MET A 318 -5.10 -4.32 7.98
C MET A 318 -6.33 -3.48 7.62
N ALA A 319 -6.90 -3.65 6.42
CA ALA A 319 -8.14 -3.00 6.03
C ALA A 319 -9.32 -3.45 6.91
N SER A 320 -9.37 -4.75 7.23
CA SER A 320 -10.38 -5.30 8.15
C SER A 320 -10.25 -4.74 9.57
N ALA A 321 -9.02 -4.53 10.04
CA ALA A 321 -8.76 -3.89 11.34
C ALA A 321 -9.11 -2.39 11.33
N GLY A 322 -8.83 -1.69 10.24
CA GLY A 322 -9.16 -0.27 10.06
C GLY A 322 -10.66 0.01 9.97
N ALA A 323 -11.40 -0.86 9.29
CA ALA A 323 -12.86 -0.75 9.12
C ALA A 323 -13.66 -1.59 10.12
N PRO A 324 -13.18 -1.95 11.31
CA PRO A 324 -13.53 -3.05 12.18
C PRO A 324 -14.60 -3.99 11.61
N VAL A 325 -14.16 -4.92 10.79
CA VAL A 325 -15.01 -5.98 10.22
C VAL A 325 -14.34 -7.33 10.47
N SER A 326 -15.13 -8.39 10.65
CA SER A 326 -14.54 -9.72 10.77
C SER A 326 -13.79 -10.07 9.49
N TYR A 327 -12.53 -10.40 9.62
CA TYR A 327 -11.67 -10.82 8.51
C TYR A 327 -12.29 -11.94 7.67
N THR A 328 -12.98 -12.86 8.32
CA THR A 328 -13.70 -13.96 7.65
C THR A 328 -14.82 -13.46 6.73
N HIS A 329 -15.38 -12.28 6.98
CA HIS A 329 -16.40 -11.67 6.13
C HIS A 329 -15.82 -11.00 4.88
N LEU A 330 -14.55 -10.59 4.93
CA LEU A 330 -13.85 -10.02 3.78
C LEU A 330 -13.36 -11.11 2.81
N THR A 331 -12.85 -12.22 3.34
CA THR A 331 -12.17 -13.25 2.57
C THR A 331 -13.05 -14.43 2.21
N LEU A 332 -14.03 -14.79 3.02
CA LEU A 332 -14.92 -15.96 2.79
C LEU A 332 -16.08 -15.71 1.81
N PRO A 333 -16.56 -14.51 1.50
CA PRO A 333 -17.54 -14.33 0.43
C PRO A 333 -17.06 -14.80 -0.94
N THR A 334 -15.75 -14.94 -1.13
CA THR A 334 -15.18 -15.46 -2.37
C THR A 334 -15.22 -16.99 -2.46
N ASN A 335 -15.52 -17.71 -1.37
CA ASN A 335 -15.45 -19.17 -1.28
C ASN A 335 -16.82 -19.86 -1.04
N ARG A 336 -17.96 -19.17 -1.20
CA ARG A 336 -19.29 -19.79 -1.11
C ARG A 336 -20.18 -19.37 -2.25
#